data_e7c66150eed1e390656628f4ca8bbe68
#
_entry.id   e7c66150eed1e390656628f4ca8bbe68
#
_cell.length_a   1.000
_cell.length_b   1.000
_cell.length_c   1.000
_cell.angle_alpha   90.00
_cell.angle_beta   90.00
_cell.angle_gamma   90.00
#
_symmetry.space_group_name_H-M   'P 1'
#
loop_
_entity.id
_entity.type
_entity.pdbx_description
1 polymer ?
#
loop_
_entity_poly.entity_id
_entity_poly.type
_entity_poly.pdbx_seq_one_letter_code
_entity_poly.pdbx_strand_id
1 'polypeptide(L)'
;MRILIYGLNFQPEAVGIGKYTGEWALWLASRGHQLRVITAPPYFPQWQVQSSHRNAYSIARRDGLIVQRCPLWVPRRPSGLTRLMHLASFALSSLVPLLAQRAWRPDVVITVAPAFFCAPGALFLCRLVGRQCISWLHIQDFELDAAFELGLLKGRWLRALAEGWERRTLQGFSVVSSISQAMVQRLHSKAVPASRTQLLPNWVDLNAIQPQHGAARSANSYRRELGINPDQIVLLYSGSMNKKQGLEMLAEVIQRLSDQPNLLWLLAGEGPTKAELIQATTGLPPVRHLPLQPAERMNDWLNAADIHLLPQKAGAADLVLPSKLLGILASGRPVAASSPEGSELAFLAGHAGRCVQPGDATAFADALQELIESAELRAQCGRLARQLAEEHFGKDAVLKRFEQQLLKQHRSGTRADGR
;
A
#
# COMPACT_ATOMS: atom_id res chain seq x y z
N MET A 1 -8.50 -5.00 24.94
CA MET A 1 -9.76 -4.80 24.17
C MET A 1 -10.03 -6.01 23.30
N ARG A 2 -11.30 -6.27 22.97
CA ARG A 2 -11.73 -7.25 21.97
C ARG A 2 -11.89 -6.58 20.64
N ILE A 3 -11.02 -6.87 19.68
CA ILE A 3 -10.95 -6.22 18.39
C ILE A 3 -11.28 -7.23 17.29
N LEU A 4 -12.30 -6.94 16.49
CA LEU A 4 -12.65 -7.68 15.29
C LEU A 4 -12.12 -6.95 14.07
N ILE A 5 -11.26 -7.61 13.28
CA ILE A 5 -10.84 -7.14 11.97
C ILE A 5 -11.66 -7.85 10.90
N TYR A 6 -12.27 -7.10 10.01
CA TYR A 6 -13.15 -7.61 8.97
C TYR A 6 -12.77 -7.06 7.60
N GLY A 7 -12.33 -7.91 6.72
CA GLY A 7 -11.90 -7.54 5.37
C GLY A 7 -11.48 -8.74 4.53
N LEU A 8 -11.40 -8.53 3.21
CA LEU A 8 -11.12 -9.58 2.25
C LEU A 8 -9.71 -10.16 2.39
N ASN A 9 -8.73 -9.26 2.45
CA ASN A 9 -7.32 -9.58 2.31
C ASN A 9 -6.64 -9.68 3.68
N PHE A 10 -5.92 -10.76 3.87
CA PHE A 10 -5.18 -11.05 5.09
C PHE A 10 -3.97 -11.96 4.78
N GLN A 11 -3.03 -12.05 5.73
CA GLN A 11 -1.91 -12.99 5.59
C GLN A 11 -2.42 -14.44 5.35
N PRO A 12 -1.68 -15.28 4.56
CA PRO A 12 -0.30 -15.13 4.15
C PRO A 12 -0.08 -14.31 2.85
N GLU A 13 -1.01 -13.47 2.43
CA GLU A 13 -0.77 -12.57 1.30
C GLU A 13 0.39 -11.62 1.64
N ALA A 14 1.51 -11.77 0.94
CA ALA A 14 2.76 -11.07 1.24
C ALA A 14 2.81 -9.63 0.72
N VAL A 15 1.82 -9.21 -0.07
CA VAL A 15 1.79 -7.89 -0.72
C VAL A 15 0.43 -7.21 -0.52
N GLY A 16 0.42 -5.90 -0.68
CA GLY A 16 -0.80 -5.10 -0.61
C GLY A 16 -1.50 -5.15 0.75
N ILE A 17 -2.82 -5.10 0.72
CA ILE A 17 -3.69 -4.97 1.90
C ILE A 17 -3.53 -6.14 2.85
N GLY A 18 -3.36 -7.36 2.33
CA GLY A 18 -3.23 -8.57 3.15
C GLY A 18 -2.00 -8.53 4.06
N LYS A 19 -0.87 -8.02 3.57
CA LYS A 19 0.35 -7.78 4.36
C LYS A 19 0.07 -6.81 5.51
N TYR A 20 -0.46 -5.63 5.22
CA TYR A 20 -0.70 -4.61 6.22
C TYR A 20 -1.73 -5.04 7.25
N THR A 21 -2.83 -5.65 6.82
CA THR A 21 -3.88 -6.14 7.73
C THR A 21 -3.33 -7.26 8.64
N GLY A 22 -2.49 -8.15 8.11
CA GLY A 22 -1.84 -9.20 8.88
C GLY A 22 -0.86 -8.67 9.92
N GLU A 23 0.05 -7.77 9.52
CA GLU A 23 1.00 -7.13 10.42
C GLU A 23 0.29 -6.32 11.52
N TRP A 24 -0.78 -5.62 11.17
CA TRP A 24 -1.60 -4.86 12.10
C TRP A 24 -2.24 -5.76 13.16
N ALA A 25 -2.86 -6.88 12.74
CA ALA A 25 -3.47 -7.84 13.65
C ALA A 25 -2.45 -8.45 14.61
N LEU A 26 -1.28 -8.88 14.10
CA LEU A 26 -0.20 -9.46 14.92
C LEU A 26 0.35 -8.45 15.92
N TRP A 27 0.56 -7.21 15.50
CA TRP A 27 1.04 -6.15 16.36
C TRP A 27 0.06 -5.86 17.50
N LEU A 28 -1.24 -5.73 17.21
CA LEU A 28 -2.26 -5.55 18.24
C LEU A 28 -2.37 -6.75 19.20
N ALA A 29 -2.22 -7.96 18.70
CA ALA A 29 -2.19 -9.17 19.54
C ALA A 29 -0.98 -9.16 20.49
N SER A 30 0.20 -8.75 20.00
CA SER A 30 1.42 -8.64 20.83
C SER A 30 1.28 -7.58 21.93
N ARG A 31 0.37 -6.62 21.76
CA ARG A 31 0.03 -5.59 22.76
C ARG A 31 -1.01 -6.06 23.80
N GLY A 32 -1.42 -7.32 23.75
CA GLY A 32 -2.37 -7.91 24.71
C GLY A 32 -3.84 -7.68 24.35
N HIS A 33 -4.16 -7.25 23.14
CA HIS A 33 -5.54 -7.21 22.67
C HIS A 33 -6.02 -8.61 22.26
N GLN A 34 -7.31 -8.89 22.47
CA GLN A 34 -7.92 -10.13 21.96
C GLN A 34 -8.40 -9.89 20.54
N LEU A 35 -7.85 -10.62 19.59
CA LEU A 35 -8.10 -10.42 18.16
C LEU A 35 -8.91 -11.56 17.54
N ARG A 36 -9.92 -11.19 16.77
CA ARG A 36 -10.58 -12.05 15.79
C ARG A 36 -10.51 -11.42 14.42
N VAL A 37 -10.30 -12.25 13.42
CA VAL A 37 -10.24 -11.81 12.02
C VAL A 37 -11.26 -12.59 11.21
N ILE A 38 -12.11 -11.90 10.45
CA ILE A 38 -12.98 -12.52 9.44
C ILE A 38 -12.45 -12.07 8.08
N THR A 39 -12.03 -13.03 7.26
CA THR A 39 -11.36 -12.76 5.99
C THR A 39 -11.65 -13.86 4.96
N ALA A 40 -11.17 -13.67 3.74
CA ALA A 40 -11.23 -14.70 2.69
C ALA A 40 -10.02 -15.66 2.76
N PRO A 41 -10.05 -16.80 2.07
CA PRO A 41 -8.86 -17.55 1.71
C PRO A 41 -7.93 -16.68 0.87
N PRO A 42 -6.59 -16.79 1.01
CA PRO A 42 -5.64 -15.96 0.27
C PRO A 42 -5.73 -16.25 -1.23
N TYR A 43 -5.88 -15.18 -2.04
CA TYR A 43 -6.06 -15.29 -3.49
C TYR A 43 -5.26 -14.24 -4.27
N PHE A 44 -4.83 -13.17 -3.60
CA PHE A 44 -4.10 -12.07 -4.21
C PHE A 44 -2.57 -12.30 -4.11
N PRO A 45 -1.76 -11.91 -5.11
CA PRO A 45 -2.12 -11.16 -6.34
C PRO A 45 -2.52 -12.02 -7.54
N GLN A 46 -2.49 -13.35 -7.44
CA GLN A 46 -2.69 -14.28 -8.58
C GLN A 46 -4.15 -14.40 -9.04
N TRP A 47 -5.12 -13.83 -8.31
CA TRP A 47 -6.56 -14.02 -8.54
C TRP A 47 -6.94 -15.50 -8.59
N GLN A 48 -6.33 -16.28 -7.73
CA GLN A 48 -6.59 -17.70 -7.54
C GLN A 48 -6.36 -18.06 -6.08
N VAL A 49 -7.29 -18.81 -5.49
CA VAL A 49 -7.11 -19.30 -4.12
C VAL A 49 -5.83 -20.15 -4.07
N GLN A 50 -4.93 -19.81 -3.16
CA GLN A 50 -3.64 -20.51 -3.01
C GLN A 50 -3.87 -21.98 -2.69
N SER A 51 -3.06 -22.87 -3.25
CA SER A 51 -3.18 -24.34 -3.11
C SER A 51 -3.09 -24.83 -1.65
N SER A 52 -2.46 -24.06 -0.78
CA SER A 52 -2.38 -24.31 0.67
C SER A 52 -3.71 -24.08 1.41
N HIS A 53 -4.71 -23.52 0.74
CA HIS A 53 -6.01 -23.17 1.33
C HIS A 53 -7.16 -23.71 0.49
N ARG A 54 -8.26 -24.07 1.18
CA ARG A 54 -9.53 -24.42 0.51
C ARG A 54 -10.43 -23.21 0.46
N ASN A 55 -11.20 -23.06 -0.61
CA ASN A 55 -12.25 -22.05 -0.71
C ASN A 55 -13.50 -22.48 0.06
N ALA A 56 -13.38 -22.58 1.36
CA ALA A 56 -14.41 -23.06 2.28
C ALA A 56 -14.32 -22.33 3.63
N TYR A 57 -15.36 -22.45 4.45
CA TYR A 57 -15.30 -21.96 5.81
C TYR A 57 -14.23 -22.72 6.61
N SER A 58 -13.38 -21.97 7.29
CA SER A 58 -12.36 -22.52 8.15
C SER A 58 -12.05 -21.59 9.33
N ILE A 59 -11.61 -22.15 10.44
CA ILE A 59 -11.16 -21.41 11.62
C ILE A 59 -9.77 -21.89 11.97
N ALA A 60 -8.83 -20.97 12.08
CA ALA A 60 -7.47 -21.22 12.55
C ALA A 60 -7.17 -20.37 13.78
N ARG A 61 -6.40 -20.94 14.71
CA ARG A 61 -5.87 -20.23 15.88
C ARG A 61 -4.35 -20.22 15.76
N ARG A 62 -3.80 -19.05 15.63
CA ARG A 62 -2.36 -18.87 15.46
C ARG A 62 -1.92 -17.52 16.01
N ASP A 63 -0.78 -17.47 16.68
CA ASP A 63 -0.12 -16.24 17.15
C ASP A 63 -1.05 -15.28 17.94
N GLY A 64 -1.90 -15.86 18.81
CA GLY A 64 -2.88 -15.09 19.60
C GLY A 64 -4.11 -14.60 18.81
N LEU A 65 -4.23 -14.99 17.54
CA LEU A 65 -5.35 -14.64 16.67
C LEU A 65 -6.31 -15.81 16.48
N ILE A 66 -7.60 -15.49 16.33
CA ILE A 66 -8.60 -16.40 15.77
C ILE A 66 -8.96 -15.89 14.39
N VAL A 67 -8.51 -16.61 13.36
CA VAL A 67 -8.76 -16.24 11.95
C VAL A 67 -9.85 -17.15 11.40
N GLN A 68 -11.00 -16.56 11.07
CA GLN A 68 -12.12 -17.23 10.41
C GLN A 68 -12.13 -16.83 8.93
N ARG A 69 -11.97 -17.82 8.07
CA ARG A 69 -12.03 -17.61 6.61
C ARG A 69 -13.41 -18.00 6.08
N CYS A 70 -13.92 -17.16 5.18
CA CYS A 70 -15.19 -17.34 4.52
C CYS A 70 -14.95 -17.50 3.01
N PRO A 71 -15.64 -18.45 2.33
CA PRO A 71 -15.46 -18.67 0.91
C PRO A 71 -15.89 -17.45 0.10
N LEU A 72 -15.29 -17.30 -1.09
CA LEU A 72 -15.65 -16.25 -2.03
C LEU A 72 -15.53 -16.74 -3.46
N TRP A 73 -16.20 -16.06 -4.37
CA TRP A 73 -16.01 -16.30 -5.79
C TRP A 73 -14.81 -15.49 -6.31
N VAL A 74 -13.81 -16.15 -6.91
CA VAL A 74 -12.63 -15.51 -7.49
C VAL A 74 -12.70 -15.59 -9.01
N PRO A 75 -12.81 -14.45 -9.73
CA PRO A 75 -12.88 -14.45 -11.19
C PRO A 75 -11.50 -14.77 -11.78
N ARG A 76 -11.47 -15.63 -12.80
CA ARG A 76 -10.24 -15.94 -13.55
C ARG A 76 -9.66 -14.72 -14.30
N ARG A 77 -10.54 -13.82 -14.74
CA ARG A 77 -10.18 -12.56 -15.40
C ARG A 77 -10.92 -11.42 -14.71
N PRO A 78 -10.27 -10.70 -13.81
CA PRO A 78 -10.88 -9.60 -13.09
C PRO A 78 -11.23 -8.46 -14.06
N SER A 79 -12.51 -8.17 -14.16
CA SER A 79 -13.08 -7.01 -14.86
C SER A 79 -13.95 -6.24 -13.88
N GLY A 80 -14.44 -5.08 -14.24
CA GLY A 80 -15.20 -4.27 -13.31
C GLY A 80 -16.38 -4.97 -12.66
N LEU A 81 -17.28 -5.54 -13.47
CA LEU A 81 -18.45 -6.25 -12.94
C LEU A 81 -18.05 -7.50 -12.13
N THR A 82 -17.09 -8.28 -12.64
CA THR A 82 -16.63 -9.48 -11.95
C THR A 82 -15.93 -9.15 -10.62
N ARG A 83 -15.26 -7.99 -10.51
CA ARG A 83 -14.72 -7.52 -9.23
C ARG A 83 -15.83 -7.17 -8.25
N LEU A 84 -16.88 -6.48 -8.68
CA LEU A 84 -18.03 -6.20 -7.82
C LEU A 84 -18.71 -7.49 -7.32
N MET A 85 -18.92 -8.47 -8.20
CA MET A 85 -19.46 -9.78 -7.83
C MET A 85 -18.55 -10.53 -6.84
N HIS A 86 -17.24 -10.45 -7.04
CA HIS A 86 -16.24 -11.00 -6.14
C HIS A 86 -16.38 -10.42 -4.72
N LEU A 87 -16.44 -9.09 -4.60
CA LEU A 87 -16.60 -8.38 -3.33
C LEU A 87 -17.93 -8.70 -2.66
N ALA A 88 -19.02 -8.71 -3.45
CA ALA A 88 -20.35 -9.06 -2.95
C ALA A 88 -20.43 -10.52 -2.47
N SER A 89 -19.77 -11.45 -3.15
CA SER A 89 -19.75 -12.88 -2.76
C SER A 89 -19.14 -13.06 -1.36
N PHE A 90 -18.06 -12.35 -1.06
CA PHE A 90 -17.45 -12.38 0.27
C PHE A 90 -18.36 -11.71 1.32
N ALA A 91 -18.91 -10.55 1.01
CA ALA A 91 -19.81 -9.85 1.95
C ALA A 91 -21.01 -10.74 2.34
N LEU A 92 -21.56 -11.47 1.38
CA LEU A 92 -22.68 -12.42 1.62
C LEU A 92 -22.23 -13.64 2.44
N SER A 93 -21.15 -14.32 2.03
CA SER A 93 -20.67 -15.52 2.72
C SER A 93 -20.21 -15.24 4.15
N SER A 94 -19.63 -14.07 4.40
CA SER A 94 -19.11 -13.69 5.71
C SER A 94 -20.18 -13.09 6.64
N LEU A 95 -21.40 -12.81 6.17
CA LEU A 95 -22.43 -12.13 6.96
C LEU A 95 -22.83 -12.92 8.22
N VAL A 96 -23.08 -14.23 8.09
CA VAL A 96 -23.44 -15.08 9.23
C VAL A 96 -22.30 -15.20 10.25
N PRO A 97 -21.06 -15.54 9.83
CA PRO A 97 -19.89 -15.48 10.71
C PRO A 97 -19.67 -14.12 11.40
N LEU A 98 -19.92 -13.02 10.69
CA LEU A 98 -19.83 -11.68 11.24
C LEU A 98 -20.85 -11.44 12.34
N LEU A 99 -22.12 -11.71 12.07
CA LEU A 99 -23.19 -11.50 13.04
C LEU A 99 -23.09 -12.41 14.27
N ALA A 100 -22.51 -13.62 14.13
CA ALA A 100 -22.20 -14.51 15.24
C ALA A 100 -21.21 -13.88 16.24
N GLN A 101 -20.41 -12.89 15.83
CA GLN A 101 -19.52 -12.16 16.74
C GLN A 101 -20.26 -11.30 17.77
N ARG A 102 -21.58 -11.09 17.62
CA ARG A 102 -22.39 -10.45 18.65
C ARG A 102 -22.24 -11.14 20.03
N ALA A 103 -22.14 -12.47 20.04
CA ALA A 103 -21.95 -13.23 21.28
C ALA A 103 -20.58 -12.94 21.95
N TRP A 104 -19.55 -12.62 21.13
CA TRP A 104 -18.23 -12.26 21.65
C TRP A 104 -18.16 -10.80 22.12
N ARG A 105 -19.09 -9.92 21.66
CA ARG A 105 -19.20 -8.52 22.02
C ARG A 105 -17.90 -7.76 21.80
N PRO A 106 -17.45 -7.56 20.54
CA PRO A 106 -16.26 -6.79 20.25
C PRO A 106 -16.40 -5.34 20.75
N ASP A 107 -15.31 -4.80 21.32
CA ASP A 107 -15.22 -3.39 21.69
C ASP A 107 -15.03 -2.52 20.44
N VAL A 108 -14.39 -3.09 19.41
CA VAL A 108 -14.10 -2.42 18.14
C VAL A 108 -14.30 -3.38 16.98
N VAL A 109 -14.91 -2.90 15.91
CA VAL A 109 -14.96 -3.57 14.60
C VAL A 109 -14.23 -2.71 13.59
N ILE A 110 -13.06 -3.20 13.14
CA ILE A 110 -12.24 -2.55 12.11
C ILE A 110 -12.58 -3.20 10.77
N THR A 111 -13.23 -2.45 9.89
CA THR A 111 -13.52 -2.89 8.52
C THR A 111 -12.44 -2.37 7.59
N VAL A 112 -11.83 -3.23 6.78
CA VAL A 112 -10.76 -2.85 5.84
C VAL A 112 -11.29 -2.92 4.41
N ALA A 113 -11.34 -1.77 3.72
CA ALA A 113 -11.62 -1.69 2.30
C ALA A 113 -10.33 -1.99 1.48
N PRO A 114 -10.45 -2.64 0.33
CA PRO A 114 -11.51 -2.61 -0.66
C PRO A 114 -12.60 -3.68 -0.46
N ALA A 115 -13.33 -3.68 0.56
CA ALA A 115 -14.51 -4.53 0.72
C ALA A 115 -15.67 -3.65 1.22
N PHE A 116 -15.97 -2.56 0.47
CA PHE A 116 -16.98 -1.60 0.88
C PHE A 116 -18.36 -2.22 1.06
N PHE A 117 -18.66 -3.32 0.34
CA PHE A 117 -19.87 -4.13 0.57
C PHE A 117 -19.94 -4.77 1.97
N CYS A 118 -18.81 -4.91 2.66
CA CYS A 118 -18.75 -5.40 4.03
C CYS A 118 -19.20 -4.35 5.06
N ALA A 119 -19.11 -3.06 4.72
CA ALA A 119 -19.34 -1.96 5.62
C ALA A 119 -20.75 -1.94 6.25
N PRO A 120 -21.87 -2.17 5.51
CA PRO A 120 -23.21 -2.24 6.11
C PRO A 120 -23.35 -3.35 7.16
N GLY A 121 -22.77 -4.53 6.90
CA GLY A 121 -22.76 -5.66 7.84
C GLY A 121 -22.01 -5.32 9.13
N ALA A 122 -20.87 -4.66 9.03
CA ALA A 122 -20.08 -4.22 10.17
C ALA A 122 -20.84 -3.20 11.03
N LEU A 123 -21.46 -2.20 10.39
CA LEU A 123 -22.32 -1.23 11.08
C LEU A 123 -23.49 -1.89 11.77
N PHE A 124 -24.11 -2.88 11.13
CA PHE A 124 -25.21 -3.62 11.72
C PHE A 124 -24.77 -4.43 12.93
N LEU A 125 -23.62 -5.13 12.85
CA LEU A 125 -23.04 -5.81 14.02
C LEU A 125 -22.78 -4.84 15.17
N CYS A 126 -22.16 -3.68 14.92
CA CYS A 126 -21.89 -2.69 15.96
C CYS A 126 -23.19 -2.22 16.64
N ARG A 127 -24.27 -2.02 15.89
CA ARG A 127 -25.59 -1.70 16.45
C ARG A 127 -26.15 -2.81 17.32
N LEU A 128 -25.98 -4.07 16.94
CA LEU A 128 -26.42 -5.23 17.72
C LEU A 128 -25.61 -5.45 19.00
N VAL A 129 -24.33 -5.08 19.00
CA VAL A 129 -23.45 -5.15 20.18
C VAL A 129 -23.77 -4.02 21.16
N GLY A 130 -24.15 -2.86 20.64
CA GLY A 130 -24.53 -1.69 21.43
C GLY A 130 -23.63 -0.47 21.22
N ARG A 131 -24.00 0.65 21.85
CA ARG A 131 -23.37 1.96 21.64
C ARG A 131 -21.86 2.02 21.97
N GLN A 132 -21.35 1.12 22.80
CA GLN A 132 -19.95 1.08 23.19
C GLN A 132 -19.04 0.47 22.12
N CYS A 133 -19.60 -0.21 21.10
CA CYS A 133 -18.84 -0.81 20.02
C CYS A 133 -18.42 0.27 19.01
N ILE A 134 -17.13 0.48 18.89
CA ILE A 134 -16.56 1.42 17.92
C ILE A 134 -16.57 0.79 16.54
N SER A 135 -17.21 1.44 15.57
CA SER A 135 -17.12 1.10 14.17
C SER A 135 -16.00 1.92 13.51
N TRP A 136 -14.94 1.24 13.04
CA TRP A 136 -13.81 1.86 12.35
C TRP A 136 -13.72 1.34 10.92
N LEU A 137 -13.74 2.24 9.94
CA LEU A 137 -13.51 1.90 8.54
C LEU A 137 -12.12 2.40 8.12
N HIS A 138 -11.28 1.49 7.65
CA HIS A 138 -9.98 1.82 7.09
C HIS A 138 -9.99 1.64 5.57
N ILE A 139 -9.81 2.73 4.82
CA ILE A 139 -9.89 2.75 3.37
C ILE A 139 -8.48 2.78 2.79
N GLN A 140 -8.12 1.72 2.08
CA GLN A 140 -6.86 1.63 1.33
C GLN A 140 -7.04 1.90 -0.18
N ASP A 141 -8.28 1.82 -0.68
CA ASP A 141 -8.65 2.16 -2.06
C ASP A 141 -10.12 2.58 -2.11
N PHE A 142 -10.45 3.55 -2.97
CA PHE A 142 -11.82 3.98 -3.24
C PHE A 142 -12.39 3.17 -4.42
N GLU A 143 -13.00 2.03 -4.10
CA GLU A 143 -13.52 1.09 -5.10
C GLU A 143 -14.57 1.70 -6.03
N LEU A 144 -15.47 2.50 -5.49
CA LEU A 144 -16.53 3.12 -6.27
C LEU A 144 -15.96 4.18 -7.22
N ASP A 145 -15.04 5.03 -6.75
CA ASP A 145 -14.38 6.01 -7.60
C ASP A 145 -13.64 5.31 -8.73
N ALA A 146 -12.85 4.27 -8.43
CA ALA A 146 -12.16 3.47 -9.42
C ALA A 146 -13.10 2.78 -10.42
N ALA A 147 -14.26 2.31 -9.98
CA ALA A 147 -15.25 1.69 -10.87
C ALA A 147 -15.84 2.70 -11.86
N PHE A 148 -16.09 3.94 -11.45
CA PHE A 148 -16.57 4.99 -12.34
C PHE A 148 -15.47 5.51 -13.28
N GLU A 149 -14.25 5.73 -12.80
CA GLU A 149 -13.12 6.18 -13.61
C GLU A 149 -12.76 5.17 -14.71
N LEU A 150 -12.85 3.88 -14.42
CA LEU A 150 -12.65 2.80 -15.39
C LEU A 150 -13.85 2.60 -16.34
N GLY A 151 -14.91 3.42 -16.24
CA GLY A 151 -16.10 3.33 -17.09
C GLY A 151 -16.95 2.07 -16.88
N LEU A 152 -16.78 1.38 -15.75
CA LEU A 152 -17.45 0.12 -15.41
C LEU A 152 -18.90 0.33 -14.96
N LEU A 153 -19.17 1.49 -14.39
CA LEU A 153 -20.50 1.97 -14.05
C LEU A 153 -20.77 3.21 -14.92
N LYS A 154 -21.77 3.12 -15.79
CA LYS A 154 -22.18 4.21 -16.69
C LYS A 154 -23.57 4.72 -16.29
N GLY A 155 -23.75 6.04 -16.35
CA GLY A 155 -25.05 6.67 -16.10
C GLY A 155 -25.01 7.59 -14.87
N ARG A 156 -25.47 8.84 -15.06
CA ARG A 156 -25.47 9.89 -14.03
C ARG A 156 -26.34 9.50 -12.81
N TRP A 157 -27.46 8.81 -13.07
CA TRP A 157 -28.38 8.38 -12.02
C TRP A 157 -27.78 7.28 -11.15
N LEU A 158 -27.15 6.25 -11.76
CA LEU A 158 -26.50 5.17 -11.02
C LEU A 158 -25.32 5.68 -10.19
N ARG A 159 -24.57 6.63 -10.74
CA ARG A 159 -23.48 7.31 -10.02
C ARG A 159 -24.02 8.05 -8.79
N ALA A 160 -25.07 8.85 -8.93
CA ALA A 160 -25.67 9.60 -7.81
C ALA A 160 -26.18 8.67 -6.70
N LEU A 161 -26.80 7.53 -7.05
CA LEU A 161 -27.21 6.54 -6.07
C LEU A 161 -26.03 5.87 -5.34
N ALA A 162 -24.99 5.48 -6.07
CA ALA A 162 -23.81 4.86 -5.50
C ALA A 162 -23.08 5.84 -4.57
N GLU A 163 -22.89 7.09 -4.99
CA GLU A 163 -22.28 8.15 -4.17
C GLU A 163 -23.15 8.46 -2.93
N GLY A 164 -24.47 8.49 -3.07
CA GLY A 164 -25.38 8.69 -1.95
C GLY A 164 -25.34 7.55 -0.93
N TRP A 165 -25.27 6.29 -1.41
CA TRP A 165 -25.11 5.11 -0.58
C TRP A 165 -23.73 5.09 0.12
N GLU A 166 -22.66 5.39 -0.62
CA GLU A 166 -21.30 5.50 -0.07
C GLU A 166 -21.25 6.54 1.04
N ARG A 167 -21.74 7.77 0.78
CA ARG A 167 -21.77 8.86 1.77
C ARG A 167 -22.50 8.45 3.05
N ARG A 168 -23.69 7.86 2.94
CA ARG A 168 -24.47 7.40 4.10
C ARG A 168 -23.71 6.32 4.88
N THR A 169 -23.07 5.40 4.18
CA THR A 169 -22.28 4.34 4.80
C THR A 169 -21.08 4.90 5.53
N LEU A 170 -20.30 5.79 4.90
CA LEU A 170 -19.16 6.47 5.52
C LEU A 170 -19.54 7.23 6.77
N GLN A 171 -20.64 7.98 6.72
CA GLN A 171 -21.17 8.74 7.87
C GLN A 171 -21.67 7.85 9.00
N GLY A 172 -21.96 6.59 8.75
CA GLY A 172 -22.39 5.61 9.76
C GLY A 172 -21.27 5.15 10.68
N PHE A 173 -20.00 5.28 10.27
CA PHE A 173 -18.86 4.86 11.08
C PHE A 173 -18.46 5.90 12.14
N SER A 174 -18.03 5.41 13.30
CA SER A 174 -17.48 6.26 14.37
C SER A 174 -16.19 6.93 13.94
N VAL A 175 -15.35 6.20 13.21
CA VAL A 175 -14.07 6.68 12.66
C VAL A 175 -13.88 6.13 11.25
N VAL A 176 -13.39 6.97 10.35
CA VAL A 176 -12.95 6.59 8.99
C VAL A 176 -11.51 7.00 8.82
N SER A 177 -10.63 6.07 8.49
CA SER A 177 -9.20 6.35 8.24
C SER A 177 -8.81 5.99 6.82
N SER A 178 -7.76 6.67 6.33
CA SER A 178 -7.17 6.35 5.05
C SER A 178 -5.66 6.52 5.07
N ILE A 179 -4.99 6.08 4.00
CA ILE A 179 -3.54 5.85 3.96
C ILE A 179 -2.73 7.07 3.51
N SER A 180 -3.37 8.11 2.97
CA SER A 180 -2.69 9.33 2.50
C SER A 180 -3.51 10.57 2.85
N GLN A 181 -2.85 11.73 2.90
CA GLN A 181 -3.53 13.01 3.11
C GLN A 181 -4.54 13.30 2.00
N ALA A 182 -4.19 13.01 0.75
CA ALA A 182 -5.10 13.17 -0.39
C ALA A 182 -6.37 12.34 -0.23
N MET A 183 -6.25 11.09 0.24
CA MET A 183 -7.41 10.25 0.53
C MET A 183 -8.23 10.76 1.72
N VAL A 184 -7.62 11.33 2.74
CA VAL A 184 -8.33 11.98 3.85
C VAL A 184 -9.10 13.21 3.35
N GLN A 185 -8.51 14.04 2.49
CA GLN A 185 -9.22 15.14 1.83
C GLN A 185 -10.40 14.64 0.99
N ARG A 186 -10.22 13.51 0.28
CA ARG A 186 -11.31 12.86 -0.45
C ARG A 186 -12.45 12.41 0.46
N LEU A 187 -12.17 11.94 1.69
CA LEU A 187 -13.20 11.65 2.69
C LEU A 187 -13.99 12.91 3.08
N HIS A 188 -13.31 14.04 3.25
CA HIS A 188 -13.97 15.32 3.54
C HIS A 188 -14.90 15.72 2.39
N SER A 189 -14.48 15.59 1.14
CA SER A 189 -15.33 15.86 -0.03
C SER A 189 -16.55 14.93 -0.12
N LYS A 190 -16.47 13.73 0.48
CA LYS A 190 -17.57 12.78 0.63
C LYS A 190 -18.41 13.05 1.91
N ALA A 191 -18.25 14.23 2.53
CA ALA A 191 -18.97 14.71 3.71
C ALA A 191 -18.73 13.87 4.99
N VAL A 192 -17.55 13.27 5.15
CA VAL A 192 -17.11 12.71 6.42
C VAL A 192 -16.51 13.85 7.26
N PRO A 193 -17.02 14.11 8.49
CA PRO A 193 -16.49 15.20 9.31
C PRO A 193 -15.02 15.00 9.69
N ALA A 194 -14.23 16.08 9.74
CA ALA A 194 -12.82 16.04 10.14
C ALA A 194 -12.60 15.41 11.53
N SER A 195 -13.57 15.58 12.45
CA SER A 195 -13.51 14.96 13.78
C SER A 195 -13.60 13.42 13.77
N ARG A 196 -14.06 12.83 12.68
CA ARG A 196 -14.18 11.37 12.48
C ARG A 196 -13.17 10.82 11.46
N THR A 197 -12.39 11.68 10.81
CA THR A 197 -11.38 11.22 9.85
C THR A 197 -10.01 11.12 10.50
N GLN A 198 -9.22 10.13 10.06
CA GLN A 198 -7.86 9.94 10.55
C GLN A 198 -6.93 9.50 9.44
N LEU A 199 -5.70 9.98 9.49
CA LEU A 199 -4.60 9.45 8.67
C LEU A 199 -4.01 8.23 9.37
N LEU A 200 -4.03 7.09 8.68
CA LEU A 200 -3.32 5.88 9.07
C LEU A 200 -2.53 5.40 7.86
N PRO A 201 -1.32 5.90 7.63
CA PRO A 201 -0.52 5.54 6.47
C PRO A 201 -0.10 4.08 6.54
N ASN A 202 0.18 3.50 5.39
CA ASN A 202 0.93 2.27 5.32
C ASN A 202 2.33 2.49 5.93
N TRP A 203 3.00 1.41 6.32
CA TRP A 203 4.26 1.46 7.06
C TRP A 203 5.33 0.57 6.47
N VAL A 204 6.54 0.78 6.93
CA VAL A 204 7.69 -0.08 6.64
C VAL A 204 8.32 -0.56 7.95
N ASP A 205 8.78 -1.80 7.94
CA ASP A 205 9.55 -2.35 9.06
C ASP A 205 10.99 -1.83 8.99
N LEU A 206 11.30 -0.85 9.85
CA LEU A 206 12.60 -0.19 9.88
C LEU A 206 13.71 -1.09 10.43
N ASN A 207 13.36 -2.21 11.08
CA ASN A 207 14.34 -3.21 11.50
C ASN A 207 14.68 -4.16 10.35
N ALA A 208 13.70 -4.47 9.50
CA ALA A 208 13.90 -5.30 8.33
C ALA A 208 14.59 -4.57 7.17
N ILE A 209 14.34 -3.26 7.02
CA ILE A 209 14.97 -2.42 6.00
C ILE A 209 15.84 -1.37 6.68
N GLN A 210 17.15 -1.50 6.50
CA GLN A 210 18.15 -0.60 7.07
C GLN A 210 19.14 -0.11 6.02
N PRO A 211 19.61 1.14 6.10
CA PRO A 211 20.66 1.65 5.23
C PRO A 211 21.95 0.83 5.33
N GLN A 212 22.55 0.52 4.20
CA GLN A 212 23.86 -0.14 4.11
C GLN A 212 24.91 0.85 3.64
N HIS A 213 25.98 1.04 4.42
CA HIS A 213 27.09 1.93 4.12
C HIS A 213 28.43 1.19 4.30
N GLY A 214 29.52 1.70 3.70
CA GLY A 214 30.86 1.17 3.88
C GLY A 214 30.96 -0.35 3.65
N ALA A 215 31.49 -1.07 4.62
CA ALA A 215 31.68 -2.52 4.53
C ALA A 215 30.37 -3.30 4.27
N ALA A 216 29.26 -2.89 4.88
CA ALA A 216 27.94 -3.52 4.66
C ALA A 216 27.46 -3.39 3.20
N ARG A 217 27.73 -2.23 2.56
CA ARG A 217 27.44 -2.02 1.15
C ARG A 217 28.34 -2.88 0.25
N SER A 218 29.62 -2.94 0.54
CA SER A 218 30.57 -3.77 -0.20
C SER A 218 30.25 -5.26 -0.10
N ALA A 219 29.67 -5.68 1.03
CA ALA A 219 29.22 -7.05 1.28
C ALA A 219 27.82 -7.36 0.74
N ASN A 220 27.11 -6.38 0.12
CA ASN A 220 25.76 -6.56 -0.40
C ASN A 220 25.67 -7.74 -1.37
N SER A 221 24.74 -8.66 -1.10
CA SER A 221 24.62 -9.91 -1.84
C SER A 221 24.32 -9.69 -3.32
N TYR A 222 23.41 -8.78 -3.65
CA TYR A 222 23.06 -8.49 -5.06
C TYR A 222 24.18 -7.81 -5.83
N ARG A 223 24.93 -6.89 -5.18
CA ARG A 223 26.08 -6.27 -5.87
C ARG A 223 27.12 -7.29 -6.25
N ARG A 224 27.38 -8.28 -5.39
CA ARG A 224 28.30 -9.40 -5.68
C ARG A 224 27.75 -10.36 -6.73
N GLU A 225 26.51 -10.84 -6.56
CA GLU A 225 25.87 -11.79 -7.49
C GLU A 225 25.74 -11.24 -8.91
N LEU A 226 25.45 -9.94 -9.02
CA LEU A 226 25.33 -9.26 -10.31
C LEU A 226 26.65 -8.74 -10.85
N GLY A 227 27.78 -8.94 -10.15
CA GLY A 227 29.09 -8.47 -10.58
C GLY A 227 29.15 -6.95 -10.76
N ILE A 228 28.51 -6.19 -9.86
CA ILE A 228 28.46 -4.72 -9.92
C ILE A 228 29.78 -4.17 -9.40
N ASN A 229 30.50 -3.44 -10.26
CA ASN A 229 31.75 -2.80 -9.87
C ASN A 229 31.53 -1.73 -8.80
N PRO A 230 32.48 -1.50 -7.88
CA PRO A 230 32.36 -0.48 -6.83
C PRO A 230 32.06 0.92 -7.36
N ASP A 231 32.63 1.28 -8.50
CA ASP A 231 32.50 2.60 -9.14
C ASP A 231 31.20 2.77 -9.94
N GLN A 232 30.45 1.68 -10.16
CA GLN A 232 29.18 1.76 -10.87
C GLN A 232 28.09 2.37 -10.01
N ILE A 233 27.37 3.31 -10.60
CA ILE A 233 26.14 3.91 -10.05
C ILE A 233 24.94 3.09 -10.55
N VAL A 234 24.23 2.50 -9.62
CA VAL A 234 23.06 1.64 -9.89
C VAL A 234 21.77 2.43 -9.80
N LEU A 235 21.05 2.50 -10.91
CA LEU A 235 19.72 3.09 -11.01
C LEU A 235 18.69 1.95 -11.00
N LEU A 236 17.84 1.91 -9.97
CA LEU A 236 16.93 0.78 -9.74
C LEU A 236 15.48 1.16 -9.84
N TYR A 237 14.77 0.56 -10.78
CA TYR A 237 13.32 0.42 -10.73
C TYR A 237 12.95 -0.96 -10.18
N SER A 238 12.04 -1.02 -9.20
CA SER A 238 11.54 -2.29 -8.66
C SER A 238 10.04 -2.22 -8.38
N GLY A 239 9.27 -3.15 -8.97
CA GLY A 239 7.84 -3.26 -8.70
C GLY A 239 6.98 -3.66 -9.89
N SER A 240 5.66 -3.45 -9.79
CA SER A 240 4.73 -3.76 -10.88
C SER A 240 4.99 -2.89 -12.11
N MET A 241 4.98 -3.52 -13.30
CA MET A 241 5.13 -2.85 -14.59
C MET A 241 3.78 -2.74 -15.29
N ASN A 242 3.03 -1.69 -14.93
CA ASN A 242 1.73 -1.39 -15.53
C ASN A 242 1.70 0.03 -16.11
N LYS A 243 0.69 0.34 -16.91
CA LYS A 243 0.56 1.61 -17.62
C LYS A 243 0.57 2.86 -16.71
N LYS A 244 0.19 2.72 -15.45
CA LYS A 244 0.18 3.85 -14.49
C LYS A 244 1.59 4.25 -14.04
N GLN A 245 2.59 3.37 -14.21
CA GLN A 245 3.95 3.60 -13.73
C GLN A 245 4.79 4.50 -14.64
N GLY A 246 4.32 4.86 -15.84
CA GLY A 246 5.04 5.78 -16.73
C GLY A 246 6.42 5.27 -17.19
N LEU A 247 6.61 3.93 -17.28
CA LEU A 247 7.90 3.31 -17.58
C LEU A 247 8.36 3.55 -19.03
N GLU A 248 7.45 3.90 -19.91
CA GLU A 248 7.76 4.20 -21.31
C GLU A 248 8.77 5.33 -21.48
N MET A 249 8.80 6.30 -20.55
CA MET A 249 9.77 7.39 -20.59
C MET A 249 11.21 6.94 -20.31
N LEU A 250 11.40 5.81 -19.63
CA LEU A 250 12.73 5.36 -19.20
C LEU A 250 13.66 5.06 -20.39
N ALA A 251 13.14 4.59 -21.52
CA ALA A 251 13.97 4.35 -22.70
C ALA A 251 14.63 5.66 -23.21
N GLU A 252 13.87 6.75 -23.27
CA GLU A 252 14.40 8.06 -23.63
C GLU A 252 15.39 8.60 -22.59
N VAL A 253 15.08 8.44 -21.31
CA VAL A 253 15.96 8.85 -20.21
C VAL A 253 17.29 8.10 -20.27
N ILE A 254 17.28 6.76 -20.48
CA ILE A 254 18.47 5.93 -20.63
C ILE A 254 19.30 6.38 -21.82
N GLN A 255 18.66 6.68 -22.96
CA GLN A 255 19.34 7.15 -24.14
C GLN A 255 20.03 8.51 -23.93
N ARG A 256 19.38 9.45 -23.24
CA ARG A 256 19.94 10.77 -22.92
C ARG A 256 21.17 10.68 -21.99
N LEU A 257 21.21 9.68 -21.13
CA LEU A 257 22.32 9.43 -20.19
C LEU A 257 23.31 8.38 -20.70
N SER A 258 23.29 8.03 -22.00
CA SER A 258 24.13 6.98 -22.58
C SER A 258 25.63 7.28 -22.53
N ASP A 259 26.00 8.55 -22.51
CA ASP A 259 27.41 8.99 -22.46
C ASP A 259 28.01 8.88 -21.04
N GLN A 260 27.22 8.55 -20.03
CA GLN A 260 27.68 8.36 -18.65
C GLN A 260 28.32 6.96 -18.48
N PRO A 261 29.65 6.87 -18.26
CA PRO A 261 30.38 5.60 -18.46
C PRO A 261 30.11 4.52 -17.41
N ASN A 262 29.66 4.89 -16.21
CA ASN A 262 29.59 4.00 -15.06
C ASN A 262 28.17 3.72 -14.57
N LEU A 263 27.15 3.89 -15.43
CA LEU A 263 25.77 3.62 -15.06
C LEU A 263 25.40 2.15 -15.26
N LEU A 264 24.61 1.61 -14.34
CA LEU A 264 23.92 0.33 -14.47
C LEU A 264 22.44 0.50 -14.15
N TRP A 265 21.59 0.20 -15.12
CA TRP A 265 20.16 0.25 -14.97
C TRP A 265 19.62 -1.14 -14.58
N LEU A 266 18.99 -1.27 -13.43
CA LEU A 266 18.31 -2.47 -13.00
C LEU A 266 16.79 -2.23 -13.05
N LEU A 267 16.12 -2.91 -13.98
CA LEU A 267 14.68 -2.81 -14.18
C LEU A 267 14.02 -4.12 -13.75
N ALA A 268 13.56 -4.19 -12.52
CA ALA A 268 13.00 -5.40 -11.92
C ALA A 268 11.49 -5.30 -11.74
N GLY A 269 10.77 -6.27 -12.27
CA GLY A 269 9.32 -6.28 -12.12
C GLY A 269 8.58 -7.24 -13.03
N GLU A 270 7.26 -7.28 -12.80
CA GLU A 270 6.31 -8.04 -13.62
C GLU A 270 5.10 -7.17 -13.95
N GLY A 271 4.53 -7.38 -15.12
CA GLY A 271 3.30 -6.70 -15.53
C GLY A 271 3.15 -6.57 -17.04
N PRO A 272 2.00 -6.03 -17.49
CA PRO A 272 1.64 -6.01 -18.91
C PRO A 272 2.57 -5.14 -19.79
N THR A 273 3.29 -4.16 -19.22
CA THR A 273 4.20 -3.28 -19.99
C THR A 273 5.66 -3.75 -19.99
N LYS A 274 5.96 -4.92 -19.37
CA LYS A 274 7.32 -5.45 -19.28
C LYS A 274 7.96 -5.73 -20.65
N ALA A 275 7.21 -6.39 -21.53
CA ALA A 275 7.71 -6.74 -22.87
C ALA A 275 8.01 -5.49 -23.72
N GLU A 276 7.14 -4.48 -23.65
CA GLU A 276 7.32 -3.19 -24.33
C GLU A 276 8.57 -2.47 -23.80
N LEU A 277 8.79 -2.48 -22.48
CA LEU A 277 9.97 -1.86 -21.87
C LEU A 277 11.26 -2.58 -22.27
N ILE A 278 11.28 -3.91 -22.27
CA ILE A 278 12.45 -4.69 -22.74
C ILE A 278 12.77 -4.32 -24.19
N GLN A 279 11.77 -4.30 -25.08
CA GLN A 279 11.95 -3.95 -26.48
C GLN A 279 12.51 -2.51 -26.64
N ALA A 280 11.95 -1.55 -25.91
CA ALA A 280 12.31 -0.15 -25.97
C ALA A 280 13.75 0.13 -25.45
N THR A 281 14.27 -0.73 -24.57
CA THR A 281 15.62 -0.58 -23.99
C THR A 281 16.66 -1.53 -24.62
N THR A 282 16.28 -2.30 -25.65
CA THR A 282 17.20 -3.19 -26.36
C THR A 282 18.26 -2.37 -27.11
N GLY A 283 19.54 -2.70 -26.90
CA GLY A 283 20.67 -2.01 -27.54
C GLY A 283 21.10 -0.71 -26.86
N LEU A 284 20.41 -0.28 -25.82
CA LEU A 284 20.83 0.85 -24.98
C LEU A 284 21.94 0.44 -23.99
N PRO A 285 22.67 1.42 -23.37
CA PRO A 285 23.71 1.14 -22.36
C PRO A 285 23.25 0.21 -21.26
N PRO A 286 24.13 -0.32 -20.39
CA PRO A 286 23.89 -1.55 -19.63
C PRO A 286 22.60 -1.53 -18.81
N VAL A 287 21.54 -2.09 -19.42
CA VAL A 287 20.23 -2.33 -18.81
C VAL A 287 20.11 -3.81 -18.50
N ARG A 288 19.76 -4.15 -17.27
CA ARG A 288 19.46 -5.52 -16.87
C ARG A 288 18.00 -5.62 -16.44
N HIS A 289 17.25 -6.48 -17.12
CA HIS A 289 15.87 -6.81 -16.78
C HIS A 289 15.85 -8.00 -15.82
N LEU A 290 15.22 -7.84 -14.67
CA LEU A 290 15.16 -8.85 -13.62
C LEU A 290 13.71 -9.16 -13.24
N PRO A 291 13.40 -10.35 -12.72
CA PRO A 291 12.11 -10.63 -12.13
C PRO A 291 11.92 -9.87 -10.81
N LEU A 292 10.71 -9.90 -10.26
CA LEU A 292 10.47 -9.42 -8.89
C LEU A 292 11.36 -10.20 -7.92
N GLN A 293 11.93 -9.48 -6.96
CA GLN A 293 12.82 -10.09 -5.98
C GLN A 293 12.06 -10.56 -4.74
N PRO A 294 12.52 -11.63 -4.08
CA PRO A 294 11.87 -12.17 -2.89
C PRO A 294 11.90 -11.19 -1.71
N ALA A 295 10.84 -11.22 -0.91
CA ALA A 295 10.67 -10.28 0.22
C ALA A 295 11.78 -10.42 1.27
N GLU A 296 12.30 -11.63 1.47
CA GLU A 296 13.34 -11.97 2.44
C GLU A 296 14.68 -11.30 2.12
N ARG A 297 14.90 -10.96 0.86
CA ARG A 297 16.12 -10.29 0.36
C ARG A 297 15.91 -8.80 0.09
N MET A 298 14.77 -8.24 0.47
CA MET A 298 14.39 -6.87 0.09
C MET A 298 15.36 -5.82 0.64
N ASN A 299 15.94 -6.02 1.82
CA ASN A 299 16.94 -5.10 2.37
C ASN A 299 18.15 -4.98 1.46
N ASP A 300 18.75 -6.10 1.08
CA ASP A 300 19.90 -6.12 0.18
C ASP A 300 19.54 -5.58 -1.20
N TRP A 301 18.33 -5.94 -1.69
CA TRP A 301 17.86 -5.48 -3.00
C TRP A 301 17.74 -3.96 -3.08
N LEU A 302 17.07 -3.33 -2.11
CA LEU A 302 16.93 -1.88 -2.08
C LEU A 302 18.28 -1.17 -1.90
N ASN A 303 19.18 -1.75 -1.09
CA ASN A 303 20.50 -1.21 -0.87
C ASN A 303 21.52 -1.49 -1.98
N ALA A 304 21.21 -2.36 -2.95
CA ALA A 304 22.03 -2.51 -4.15
C ALA A 304 22.04 -1.24 -5.01
N ALA A 305 20.97 -0.46 -4.96
CA ALA A 305 20.81 0.79 -5.67
C ALA A 305 21.68 1.93 -5.10
N ASP A 306 22.03 2.87 -5.95
CA ASP A 306 22.50 4.21 -5.60
C ASP A 306 21.37 5.23 -5.69
N ILE A 307 20.46 5.06 -6.67
CA ILE A 307 19.31 5.92 -6.91
C ILE A 307 18.13 5.02 -7.28
N HIS A 308 16.99 5.24 -6.65
CA HIS A 308 15.75 4.58 -7.03
C HIS A 308 14.95 5.39 -8.04
N LEU A 309 14.31 4.66 -8.96
CA LEU A 309 13.44 5.24 -9.99
C LEU A 309 11.96 5.02 -9.61
N LEU A 310 11.19 6.10 -9.59
CA LEU A 310 9.77 6.07 -9.28
C LEU A 310 8.96 6.92 -10.27
N PRO A 311 9.04 6.62 -11.59
CA PRO A 311 8.22 7.33 -12.55
C PRO A 311 6.74 6.97 -12.36
N GLN A 312 5.85 7.95 -12.58
CA GLN A 312 4.41 7.77 -12.61
C GLN A 312 3.79 8.62 -13.70
N LYS A 313 2.65 8.19 -14.24
CA LYS A 313 1.83 9.01 -15.15
C LYS A 313 1.03 10.04 -14.39
N ALA A 314 0.72 11.14 -15.06
CA ALA A 314 -0.31 12.08 -14.61
C ALA A 314 -1.63 11.33 -14.35
N GLY A 315 -2.31 11.66 -13.26
CA GLY A 315 -3.54 11.00 -12.83
C GLY A 315 -3.35 9.68 -12.06
N ALA A 316 -2.14 9.11 -12.01
CA ALA A 316 -1.88 7.92 -11.19
C ALA A 316 -1.48 8.27 -9.75
N ALA A 317 -0.93 9.46 -9.53
CA ALA A 317 -0.36 9.91 -8.26
C ALA A 317 -1.37 10.56 -7.30
N ASP A 318 -2.60 10.87 -7.77
CA ASP A 318 -3.47 11.81 -7.06
C ASP A 318 -4.14 11.24 -5.81
N LEU A 319 -4.20 9.90 -5.65
CA LEU A 319 -4.95 9.32 -4.55
C LEU A 319 -4.11 8.41 -3.63
N VAL A 320 -3.14 7.67 -4.15
CA VAL A 320 -2.46 6.64 -3.36
C VAL A 320 -0.94 6.81 -3.42
N LEU A 321 -0.32 7.00 -2.27
CA LEU A 321 1.14 6.97 -2.15
C LEU A 321 1.66 5.57 -2.54
N PRO A 322 2.60 5.46 -3.51
CA PRO A 322 3.14 4.17 -3.92
C PRO A 322 3.81 3.44 -2.76
N SER A 323 3.36 2.24 -2.42
CA SER A 323 3.91 1.47 -1.30
C SER A 323 5.41 1.18 -1.41
N LYS A 324 5.95 1.14 -2.64
CA LYS A 324 7.38 0.96 -2.88
C LYS A 324 8.23 2.13 -2.36
N LEU A 325 7.67 3.35 -2.32
CA LEU A 325 8.36 4.52 -1.77
C LEU A 325 8.78 4.29 -0.32
N LEU A 326 7.95 3.64 0.48
CA LEU A 326 8.26 3.41 1.90
C LEU A 326 9.53 2.57 2.10
N GLY A 327 9.71 1.53 1.27
CA GLY A 327 10.94 0.74 1.26
C GLY A 327 12.15 1.54 0.78
N ILE A 328 11.97 2.37 -0.24
CA ILE A 328 13.02 3.27 -0.75
C ILE A 328 13.47 4.23 0.34
N LEU A 329 12.55 4.94 0.98
CA LEU A 329 12.84 5.85 2.08
C LEU A 329 13.57 5.14 3.23
N ALA A 330 13.08 3.97 3.63
CA ALA A 330 13.69 3.18 4.71
C ALA A 330 15.12 2.71 4.39
N SER A 331 15.44 2.45 3.11
CA SER A 331 16.78 2.06 2.69
C SER A 331 17.81 3.21 2.77
N GLY A 332 17.35 4.44 2.99
CA GLY A 332 18.23 5.60 3.01
C GLY A 332 18.90 5.89 1.66
N ARG A 333 18.22 5.56 0.55
CA ARG A 333 18.67 5.84 -0.82
C ARG A 333 17.84 6.96 -1.43
N PRO A 334 18.45 7.83 -2.25
CA PRO A 334 17.72 8.87 -2.95
C PRO A 334 16.75 8.28 -3.99
N VAL A 335 15.71 9.05 -4.30
CA VAL A 335 14.72 8.69 -5.31
C VAL A 335 14.60 9.78 -6.38
N ALA A 336 14.56 9.38 -7.63
CA ALA A 336 14.10 10.20 -8.74
C ALA A 336 12.67 9.76 -9.08
N ALA A 337 11.72 10.69 -8.95
CA ALA A 337 10.30 10.42 -9.16
C ALA A 337 9.70 11.38 -10.19
N SER A 338 8.57 10.98 -10.78
CA SER A 338 7.69 11.94 -11.46
C SER A 338 6.30 11.91 -10.83
N SER A 339 5.79 13.09 -10.51
CA SER A 339 4.49 13.28 -9.89
C SER A 339 3.98 14.71 -10.10
N PRO A 340 2.66 14.93 -10.15
CA PRO A 340 2.11 16.28 -10.18
C PRO A 340 2.58 17.11 -8.98
N GLU A 341 2.84 18.38 -9.21
CA GLU A 341 3.16 19.34 -8.17
C GLU A 341 2.02 19.38 -7.11
N GLY A 342 2.40 19.55 -5.84
CA GLY A 342 1.45 19.57 -4.71
C GLY A 342 0.98 18.20 -4.26
N SER A 343 1.33 17.11 -4.94
CA SER A 343 1.03 15.75 -4.46
C SER A 343 1.92 15.36 -3.27
N GLU A 344 1.41 14.43 -2.44
CA GLU A 344 2.19 13.89 -1.31
C GLU A 344 3.47 13.19 -1.79
N LEU A 345 3.40 12.51 -2.94
CA LEU A 345 4.58 11.90 -3.56
C LEU A 345 5.62 12.94 -3.99
N ALA A 346 5.19 14.05 -4.60
CA ALA A 346 6.10 15.13 -5.01
C ALA A 346 6.81 15.73 -3.80
N PHE A 347 6.09 15.95 -2.71
CA PHE A 347 6.67 16.45 -1.46
C PHE A 347 7.73 15.47 -0.90
N LEU A 348 7.39 14.21 -0.72
CA LEU A 348 8.31 13.21 -0.14
C LEU A 348 9.52 12.94 -1.03
N ALA A 349 9.29 12.75 -2.34
CA ALA A 349 10.35 12.47 -3.28
C ALA A 349 11.26 13.69 -3.51
N GLY A 350 10.72 14.92 -3.47
CA GLY A 350 11.50 16.13 -3.56
C GLY A 350 12.45 16.35 -2.38
N HIS A 351 12.05 15.91 -1.18
CA HIS A 351 12.93 15.94 0.01
C HIS A 351 13.94 14.78 0.03
N ALA A 352 13.53 13.60 -0.43
CA ALA A 352 14.36 12.40 -0.46
C ALA A 352 15.16 12.23 -1.76
N GLY A 353 15.15 13.21 -2.65
CA GLY A 353 15.80 13.13 -3.95
C GLY A 353 15.35 14.22 -4.91
N ARG A 354 14.75 13.82 -6.03
CA ARG A 354 14.23 14.76 -7.05
C ARG A 354 12.85 14.31 -7.52
N CYS A 355 11.98 15.27 -7.77
CA CYS A 355 10.69 15.02 -8.37
C CYS A 355 10.42 15.99 -9.51
N VAL A 356 9.97 15.46 -10.65
CA VAL A 356 9.66 16.25 -11.86
C VAL A 356 8.21 16.02 -12.29
N GLN A 357 7.73 16.78 -13.25
CA GLN A 357 6.40 16.58 -13.81
C GLN A 357 6.29 15.25 -14.57
N PRO A 358 5.13 14.57 -14.49
CA PRO A 358 4.92 13.32 -15.21
C PRO A 358 5.06 13.47 -16.73
N GLY A 359 5.80 12.56 -17.36
CA GLY A 359 5.99 12.52 -18.82
C GLY A 359 7.11 13.40 -19.33
N ASP A 360 7.77 14.18 -18.49
CA ASP A 360 8.93 14.99 -18.87
C ASP A 360 10.24 14.18 -18.73
N ALA A 361 10.60 13.46 -19.79
CA ALA A 361 11.81 12.65 -19.84
C ALA A 361 13.09 13.50 -19.75
N THR A 362 13.07 14.72 -20.27
CA THR A 362 14.21 15.63 -20.22
C THR A 362 14.48 16.06 -18.79
N ALA A 363 13.49 16.63 -18.12
CA ALA A 363 13.63 17.03 -16.73
C ALA A 363 13.96 15.84 -15.81
N PHE A 364 13.47 14.63 -16.14
CA PHE A 364 13.79 13.41 -15.36
C PHE A 364 15.26 13.02 -15.55
N ALA A 365 15.80 13.12 -16.77
CA ALA A 365 17.21 12.86 -17.04
C ALA A 365 18.11 13.89 -16.36
N ASP A 366 17.76 15.18 -16.41
CA ASP A 366 18.49 16.26 -15.74
C ASP A 366 18.52 16.05 -14.21
N ALA A 367 17.38 15.71 -13.62
CA ALA A 367 17.26 15.38 -12.20
C ALA A 367 18.08 14.15 -11.78
N LEU A 368 18.17 13.14 -12.66
CA LEU A 368 19.05 11.99 -12.44
C LEU A 368 20.53 12.39 -12.56
N GLN A 369 20.88 13.22 -13.54
CA GLN A 369 22.25 13.67 -13.73
C GLN A 369 22.78 14.40 -12.50
N GLU A 370 22.02 15.29 -11.88
CA GLU A 370 22.41 15.93 -10.62
C GLU A 370 22.73 14.88 -9.53
N LEU A 371 21.90 13.84 -9.40
CA LEU A 371 22.10 12.78 -8.42
C LEU A 371 23.28 11.87 -8.79
N ILE A 372 23.56 11.64 -10.07
CA ILE A 372 24.69 10.85 -10.58
C ILE A 372 26.02 11.56 -10.31
N GLU A 373 26.10 12.84 -10.60
CA GLU A 373 27.32 13.62 -10.50
C GLU A 373 27.76 13.91 -9.06
N SER A 374 26.80 14.00 -8.11
CA SER A 374 27.10 14.36 -6.71
C SER A 374 26.85 13.24 -5.71
N ALA A 375 27.93 12.60 -5.25
CA ALA A 375 27.87 11.61 -4.17
C ALA A 375 27.41 12.26 -2.84
N GLU A 376 27.75 13.51 -2.62
CA GLU A 376 27.32 14.27 -1.43
C GLU A 376 25.80 14.50 -1.44
N LEU A 377 25.25 14.91 -2.59
CA LEU A 377 23.81 15.09 -2.76
C LEU A 377 23.08 13.76 -2.54
N ARG A 378 23.57 12.65 -3.12
CA ARG A 378 22.98 11.32 -2.87
C ARG A 378 22.98 10.97 -1.38
N ALA A 379 24.08 11.25 -0.68
CA ALA A 379 24.19 10.98 0.76
C ALA A 379 23.24 11.87 1.58
N GLN A 380 23.09 13.14 1.22
CA GLN A 380 22.15 14.07 1.86
C GLN A 380 20.71 13.62 1.67
N CYS A 381 20.29 13.37 0.42
CA CYS A 381 18.95 12.88 0.09
C CYS A 381 18.65 11.55 0.78
N GLY A 382 19.63 10.64 0.83
CA GLY A 382 19.50 9.37 1.54
C GLY A 382 19.26 9.52 3.04
N ARG A 383 19.95 10.44 3.71
CA ARG A 383 19.70 10.76 5.14
C ARG A 383 18.29 11.29 5.35
N LEU A 384 17.85 12.23 4.51
CA LEU A 384 16.49 12.79 4.56
C LEU A 384 15.42 11.71 4.27
N ALA A 385 15.69 10.81 3.31
CA ALA A 385 14.81 9.68 3.02
C ALA A 385 14.61 8.80 4.27
N ARG A 386 15.71 8.43 4.93
CA ARG A 386 15.64 7.61 6.15
C ARG A 386 14.92 8.34 7.28
N GLN A 387 15.19 9.61 7.49
CA GLN A 387 14.50 10.43 8.49
C GLN A 387 12.99 10.47 8.25
N LEU A 388 12.54 10.71 7.00
CA LEU A 388 11.12 10.68 6.65
C LEU A 388 10.47 9.32 6.96
N ALA A 389 11.20 8.21 6.69
CA ALA A 389 10.70 6.88 7.01
C ALA A 389 10.54 6.69 8.52
N GLU A 390 11.48 7.14 9.32
CA GLU A 390 11.46 7.04 10.79
C GLU A 390 10.36 7.89 11.41
N GLU A 391 10.19 9.11 10.96
CA GLU A 391 9.21 10.06 11.52
C GLU A 391 7.76 9.70 11.17
N HIS A 392 7.53 9.23 9.92
CA HIS A 392 6.17 9.12 9.39
C HIS A 392 5.71 7.69 9.12
N PHE A 393 6.61 6.78 8.74
CA PHE A 393 6.24 5.49 8.16
C PHE A 393 6.77 4.26 8.91
N GLY A 394 7.53 4.44 9.99
CA GLY A 394 7.98 3.30 10.80
C GLY A 394 6.81 2.53 11.41
N LYS A 395 6.78 1.19 11.19
CA LYS A 395 5.69 0.30 11.61
C LYS A 395 5.26 0.52 13.06
N ASP A 396 6.20 0.46 13.98
CA ASP A 396 5.88 0.58 15.41
C ASP A 396 5.34 1.96 15.77
N ALA A 397 5.88 3.03 15.18
CA ALA A 397 5.43 4.39 15.42
C ALA A 397 4.01 4.63 14.87
N VAL A 398 3.73 4.14 13.65
CA VAL A 398 2.40 4.25 13.03
C VAL A 398 1.37 3.47 13.83
N LEU A 399 1.66 2.20 14.17
CA LEU A 399 0.72 1.34 14.89
C LEU A 399 0.52 1.78 16.33
N LYS A 400 1.54 2.33 17.00
CA LYS A 400 1.42 2.92 18.33
C LYS A 400 0.52 4.17 18.32
N ARG A 401 0.66 5.04 17.32
CA ARG A 401 -0.25 6.19 17.14
C ARG A 401 -1.70 5.73 16.94
N PHE A 402 -1.90 4.71 16.11
CA PHE A 402 -3.22 4.12 15.92
C PHE A 402 -3.81 3.57 17.23
N GLU A 403 -3.07 2.77 17.99
CA GLU A 403 -3.52 2.22 19.29
C GLU A 403 -3.91 3.33 20.27
N GLN A 404 -3.11 4.40 20.35
CA GLN A 404 -3.43 5.57 21.20
C GLN A 404 -4.76 6.23 20.82
N GLN A 405 -4.99 6.39 19.51
CA GLN A 405 -6.24 6.94 18.99
C GLN A 405 -7.42 6.02 19.31
N LEU A 406 -7.24 4.71 19.11
CA LEU A 406 -8.25 3.70 19.42
C LEU A 406 -8.63 3.71 20.90
N LEU A 407 -7.66 3.76 21.81
CA LEU A 407 -7.87 3.85 23.24
C LEU A 407 -8.57 5.15 23.64
N LYS A 408 -8.25 6.28 23.00
CA LYS A 408 -8.93 7.57 23.22
C LYS A 408 -10.40 7.49 22.84
N GLN A 409 -10.72 6.94 21.67
CA GLN A 409 -12.11 6.75 21.21
C GLN A 409 -12.90 5.84 22.16
N HIS A 410 -12.28 4.74 22.61
CA HIS A 410 -12.93 3.83 23.55
C HIS A 410 -13.28 4.49 24.89
N ARG A 411 -12.35 5.26 25.46
CA ARG A 411 -12.59 6.00 26.73
C ARG A 411 -13.65 7.08 26.58
N SER A 412 -13.75 7.72 25.42
CA SER A 412 -14.77 8.77 25.16
C SER A 412 -16.18 8.17 25.06
N GLY A 413 -16.30 6.97 24.45
CA GLY A 413 -17.58 6.25 24.37
C GLY A 413 -18.10 5.79 25.75
N THR A 414 -17.21 5.30 26.62
CA THR A 414 -17.58 4.86 27.97
C THR A 414 -17.98 5.99 28.91
N ARG A 415 -17.49 7.22 28.72
CA ARG A 415 -17.86 8.39 29.53
C ARG A 415 -19.23 8.99 29.16
N ALA A 416 -19.67 8.80 27.92
CA ALA A 416 -20.96 9.31 27.48
C ALA A 416 -22.17 8.52 28.04
N ASP A 417 -21.96 7.25 28.42
CA ASP A 417 -23.02 6.38 28.98
C ASP A 417 -23.08 6.41 30.53
N GLY A 418 -22.17 7.11 31.19
CA GLY A 418 -22.13 7.27 32.65
C GLY A 418 -22.76 8.54 33.20
N ARG A 419 -23.54 9.28 32.32
CA ARG A 419 -24.30 10.46 32.74
C ARG A 419 -25.78 10.29 32.51
#